data_9649326e1186ae09bd7252d8e37bb8ee
#
_entry.id   9649326e1186ae09bd7252d8e37bb8ee
#
_cell.length_a   1.000
_cell.length_b   1.000
_cell.length_c   1.000
_cell.angle_alpha   90.00
_cell.angle_beta   90.00
_cell.angle_gamma   90.00
#
_symmetry.space_group_name_H-M   'P 1'
#
loop_
_entity.id
_entity.type
_entity.pdbx_description
1 polymer ?
#
loop_
_entity_poly.entity_id
_entity_poly.type
_entity_poly.pdbx_seq_one_letter_code
_entity_poly.pdbx_strand_id
1 'polypeptide(L)'
;GKGSTAAMLDSVLRAAGYRSGLYTSPFITCFNERMQVNGEMISDGELAEITEQVRPHAEAMDDHPTEFELVTAIAMVYFARHACDIVVLEVGLGGELDSTNVIDTPEVAVICNIGYDHTEVLGDTLEKIAQAKAGIIKGGDAVIYRCADSVETVFAERCKAMGATLHRADFDGLRLLHSSFEGQVFDCGERKALELPLLGRHQLKNAAVVLGAVDVLTKNGWHISEQQLRTGLKAVIWPGRFELLRKAPVFIVDGGHNPQCIEALAKNIADYLPDMPITGLTGVMADKDYACLLYTSPSPR
;
A
#
# COMPACT_ATOMS: atom_id res chain seq x y z
N GLY A 1 -4.16 0.24 3.55
CA GLY A 1 -4.22 0.03 2.12
C GLY A 1 -2.91 0.18 1.38
N LYS A 2 -2.05 1.19 1.68
CA LYS A 2 -0.85 1.49 0.87
C LYS A 2 0.03 0.26 0.63
N GLY A 3 0.58 -0.34 1.68
CA GLY A 3 1.48 -1.49 1.57
C GLY A 3 0.88 -2.70 0.85
N SER A 4 -0.40 -3.04 1.11
CA SER A 4 -1.07 -4.12 0.38
C SER A 4 -1.21 -3.81 -1.12
N THR A 5 -1.53 -2.55 -1.47
CA THR A 5 -1.61 -2.11 -2.87
C THR A 5 -0.25 -2.15 -3.54
N ALA A 6 0.80 -1.68 -2.85
CA ALA A 6 2.18 -1.72 -3.33
C ALA A 6 2.65 -3.17 -3.56
N ALA A 7 2.42 -4.07 -2.59
CA ALA A 7 2.79 -5.48 -2.72
C ALA A 7 2.06 -6.20 -3.87
N MET A 8 0.76 -5.93 -4.06
CA MET A 8 0.01 -6.49 -5.20
C MET A 8 0.56 -5.98 -6.53
N LEU A 9 0.85 -4.68 -6.64
CA LEU A 9 1.38 -4.09 -7.88
C LEU A 9 2.78 -4.63 -8.19
N ASP A 10 3.67 -4.68 -7.19
CA ASP A 10 5.00 -5.30 -7.32
C ASP A 10 4.91 -6.75 -7.78
N SER A 11 4.02 -7.54 -7.17
CA SER A 11 3.83 -8.95 -7.54
C SER A 11 3.38 -9.11 -9.00
N VAL A 12 2.50 -8.21 -9.50
CA VAL A 12 2.07 -8.20 -10.91
C VAL A 12 3.22 -7.82 -11.83
N LEU A 13 4.01 -6.80 -11.49
CA LEU A 13 5.15 -6.36 -12.29
C LEU A 13 6.23 -7.45 -12.38
N ARG A 14 6.53 -8.14 -11.28
CA ARG A 14 7.42 -9.31 -11.28
C ARG A 14 6.89 -10.45 -12.13
N ALA A 15 5.59 -10.76 -12.06
CA ALA A 15 4.97 -11.77 -12.89
C ALA A 15 4.98 -11.38 -14.38
N ALA A 16 5.02 -10.09 -14.69
CA ALA A 16 5.21 -9.59 -16.06
C ALA A 16 6.67 -9.68 -16.54
N GLY A 17 7.61 -10.06 -15.67
CA GLY A 17 9.01 -10.24 -16.01
C GLY A 17 9.89 -9.01 -15.81
N TYR A 18 9.35 -7.94 -15.24
CA TYR A 18 10.12 -6.75 -14.91
C TYR A 18 10.95 -6.96 -13.64
N ARG A 19 12.16 -6.38 -13.63
CA ARG A 19 12.93 -6.24 -12.39
C ARG A 19 12.31 -5.12 -11.57
N SER A 20 11.44 -5.51 -10.64
CA SER A 20 10.68 -4.59 -9.84
C SER A 20 11.37 -4.33 -8.50
N GLY A 21 11.51 -3.03 -8.14
CA GLY A 21 11.85 -2.60 -6.79
C GLY A 21 10.58 -2.33 -5.99
N LEU A 22 10.60 -2.70 -4.70
CA LEU A 22 9.52 -2.41 -3.76
C LEU A 22 10.09 -1.68 -2.54
N TYR A 23 9.57 -0.48 -2.26
CA TYR A 23 9.85 0.28 -1.05
C TYR A 23 8.62 0.41 -0.20
N THR A 24 8.68 -0.02 1.07
CA THR A 24 7.54 -0.02 1.99
C THR A 24 7.92 0.44 3.38
N SER A 25 6.93 0.93 4.14
CA SER A 25 7.10 1.35 5.54
C SER A 25 5.78 1.30 6.33
N PRO A 26 5.86 1.03 7.66
CA PRO A 26 7.00 0.49 8.39
C PRO A 26 7.25 -1.00 8.09
N PHE A 27 8.36 -1.54 8.55
CA PHE A 27 8.60 -2.99 8.55
C PHE A 27 7.82 -3.69 9.68
N ILE A 28 7.66 -5.01 9.58
CA ILE A 28 6.95 -5.83 10.58
C ILE A 28 7.92 -6.69 11.38
N THR A 29 8.81 -7.42 10.72
CA THR A 29 9.76 -8.34 11.36
C THR A 29 11.18 -7.85 11.33
N CYS A 30 11.66 -7.34 10.20
CA CYS A 30 13.02 -6.83 10.07
C CYS A 30 13.11 -5.60 9.18
N PHE A 31 14.11 -4.78 9.42
CA PHE A 31 14.34 -3.52 8.72
C PHE A 31 14.46 -3.69 7.19
N ASN A 32 15.06 -4.80 6.75
CA ASN A 32 15.33 -5.10 5.36
C ASN A 32 14.07 -5.27 4.50
N GLU A 33 12.90 -5.56 5.13
CA GLU A 33 11.60 -5.60 4.45
C GLU A 33 11.28 -4.32 3.68
N ARG A 34 11.85 -3.18 4.13
CA ARG A 34 11.60 -1.87 3.51
C ARG A 34 12.07 -1.77 2.06
N MET A 35 13.06 -2.58 1.66
CA MET A 35 13.71 -2.51 0.36
C MET A 35 13.84 -3.90 -0.24
N GLN A 36 13.10 -4.16 -1.31
CA GLN A 36 13.11 -5.45 -1.98
C GLN A 36 13.33 -5.26 -3.49
N VAL A 37 14.06 -6.19 -4.11
CA VAL A 37 14.17 -6.31 -5.57
C VAL A 37 13.73 -7.69 -5.96
N ASN A 38 12.76 -7.80 -6.85
CA ASN A 38 12.15 -9.05 -7.29
C ASN A 38 11.60 -9.92 -6.11
N GLY A 39 11.16 -9.27 -5.03
CA GLY A 39 10.63 -9.93 -3.83
C GLY A 39 11.70 -10.41 -2.86
N GLU A 40 12.98 -10.16 -3.10
CA GLU A 40 14.08 -10.45 -2.21
C GLU A 40 14.51 -9.18 -1.46
N MET A 41 14.59 -9.27 -0.13
CA MET A 41 15.01 -8.16 0.74
C MET A 41 16.48 -7.84 0.52
N ILE A 42 16.84 -6.55 0.69
CA ILE A 42 18.24 -6.13 0.73
C ILE A 42 19.01 -6.94 1.78
N SER A 43 20.21 -7.42 1.45
CA SER A 43 21.06 -8.10 2.42
C SER A 43 21.68 -7.13 3.42
N ASP A 44 22.02 -7.60 4.64
CA ASP A 44 22.69 -6.78 5.66
C ASP A 44 24.02 -6.20 5.14
N GLY A 45 24.77 -6.98 4.36
CA GLY A 45 26.01 -6.54 3.76
C GLY A 45 25.81 -5.39 2.78
N GLU A 46 24.86 -5.51 1.87
CA GLU A 46 24.57 -4.48 0.89
C GLU A 46 23.95 -3.23 1.54
N LEU A 47 23.08 -3.42 2.54
CA LEU A 47 22.55 -2.32 3.32
C LEU A 47 23.69 -1.52 4.01
N ALA A 48 24.65 -2.20 4.61
CA ALA A 48 25.81 -1.58 5.23
C ALA A 48 26.66 -0.83 4.21
N GLU A 49 26.98 -1.44 3.06
CA GLU A 49 27.75 -0.81 1.99
C GLU A 49 27.09 0.47 1.46
N ILE A 50 25.78 0.43 1.20
CA ILE A 50 25.05 1.60 0.69
C ILE A 50 24.95 2.67 1.78
N THR A 51 24.79 2.28 3.04
CA THR A 51 24.78 3.21 4.17
C THR A 51 26.11 3.97 4.25
N GLU A 52 27.26 3.27 4.14
CA GLU A 52 28.57 3.91 4.12
C GLU A 52 28.78 4.82 2.88
N GLN A 53 28.15 4.50 1.75
CA GLN A 53 28.18 5.37 0.57
C GLN A 53 27.36 6.65 0.79
N VAL A 54 26.20 6.58 1.45
CA VAL A 54 25.31 7.72 1.68
C VAL A 54 25.81 8.60 2.83
N ARG A 55 26.44 8.01 3.85
CA ARG A 55 26.90 8.69 5.07
C ARG A 55 27.64 10.01 4.84
N PRO A 56 28.68 10.10 3.98
CA PRO A 56 29.44 11.34 3.80
C PRO A 56 28.57 12.48 3.27
N HIS A 57 27.57 12.17 2.46
CA HIS A 57 26.65 13.17 1.92
C HIS A 57 25.73 13.71 3.02
N ALA A 58 25.21 12.83 3.87
CA ALA A 58 24.37 13.22 5.02
C ALA A 58 25.15 14.05 6.05
N GLU A 59 26.40 13.63 6.37
CA GLU A 59 27.26 14.33 7.33
C GLU A 59 27.73 15.71 6.83
N ALA A 60 27.75 15.93 5.52
CA ALA A 60 28.10 17.22 4.92
C ALA A 60 26.94 18.22 4.88
N MET A 61 25.72 17.82 5.23
CA MET A 61 24.56 18.71 5.25
C MET A 61 24.49 19.48 6.58
N ASP A 62 24.28 20.81 6.52
CA ASP A 62 24.07 21.63 7.70
C ASP A 62 22.77 21.25 8.44
N ASP A 63 21.73 20.94 7.68
CA ASP A 63 20.45 20.39 8.19
C ASP A 63 20.48 18.87 7.98
N HIS A 64 20.70 18.15 9.07
CA HIS A 64 20.83 16.69 9.00
C HIS A 64 19.51 16.03 8.58
N PRO A 65 19.56 15.09 7.62
CA PRO A 65 18.38 14.39 7.15
C PRO A 65 17.77 13.52 8.26
N THR A 66 16.48 13.40 8.25
CA THR A 66 15.73 12.48 9.11
C THR A 66 16.06 11.02 8.79
N GLU A 67 15.77 10.11 9.71
CA GLU A 67 15.91 8.66 9.45
C GLU A 67 15.19 8.23 8.17
N PHE A 68 13.95 8.71 7.96
CA PHE A 68 13.17 8.31 6.79
C PHE A 68 13.76 8.84 5.47
N GLU A 69 14.32 10.04 5.47
CA GLU A 69 15.05 10.58 4.30
C GLU A 69 16.30 9.76 3.98
N LEU A 70 17.07 9.40 5.01
CA LEU A 70 18.25 8.54 4.82
C LEU A 70 17.88 7.16 4.26
N VAL A 71 16.87 6.53 4.84
CA VAL A 71 16.40 5.21 4.41
C VAL A 71 15.87 5.28 2.97
N THR A 72 15.17 6.35 2.62
CA THR A 72 14.71 6.58 1.24
C THR A 72 15.88 6.76 0.28
N ALA A 73 16.90 7.53 0.64
CA ALA A 73 18.11 7.70 -0.17
C ALA A 73 18.84 6.36 -0.37
N ILE A 74 19.00 5.56 0.68
CA ILE A 74 19.57 4.22 0.61
C ILE A 74 18.77 3.34 -0.36
N ALA A 75 17.44 3.36 -0.27
CA ALA A 75 16.57 2.62 -1.18
C ALA A 75 16.76 3.02 -2.64
N MET A 76 16.85 4.32 -2.95
CA MET A 76 17.08 4.81 -4.31
C MET A 76 18.41 4.33 -4.87
N VAL A 77 19.49 4.35 -4.07
CA VAL A 77 20.79 3.81 -4.47
C VAL A 77 20.71 2.30 -4.70
N TYR A 78 20.01 1.56 -3.82
CA TYR A 78 19.80 0.13 -3.95
C TYR A 78 19.10 -0.23 -5.27
N PHE A 79 17.98 0.41 -5.58
CA PHE A 79 17.24 0.15 -6.81
C PHE A 79 18.04 0.53 -8.07
N ALA A 80 18.80 1.61 -8.02
CA ALA A 80 19.68 2.01 -9.11
C ALA A 80 20.82 1.00 -9.34
N ARG A 81 21.47 0.49 -8.28
CA ARG A 81 22.49 -0.56 -8.37
C ARG A 81 21.97 -1.84 -9.02
N HIS A 82 20.74 -2.21 -8.67
CA HIS A 82 20.09 -3.39 -9.23
C HIS A 82 19.47 -3.15 -10.61
N ALA A 83 19.58 -1.95 -11.18
CA ALA A 83 19.00 -1.60 -12.47
C ALA A 83 17.53 -2.02 -12.58
N CYS A 84 16.71 -1.65 -11.57
CA CYS A 84 15.29 -1.92 -11.59
C CYS A 84 14.63 -1.23 -12.79
N ASP A 85 13.78 -1.98 -13.52
CA ASP A 85 13.00 -1.43 -14.63
C ASP A 85 11.93 -0.47 -14.15
N ILE A 86 11.34 -0.80 -12.99
CA ILE A 86 10.28 -0.04 -12.33
C ILE A 86 10.38 -0.21 -10.81
N VAL A 87 9.99 0.84 -10.07
CA VAL A 87 9.97 0.80 -8.61
C VAL A 87 8.60 1.19 -8.09
N VAL A 88 8.06 0.39 -7.19
CA VAL A 88 6.83 0.70 -6.44
C VAL A 88 7.22 1.35 -5.12
N LEU A 89 6.94 2.66 -4.98
CA LEU A 89 7.29 3.46 -3.81
C LEU A 89 6.05 3.67 -2.93
N GLU A 90 6.03 3.09 -1.74
CA GLU A 90 5.02 3.43 -0.74
C GLU A 90 5.39 4.74 -0.04
N VAL A 91 4.55 5.75 -0.15
CA VAL A 91 4.66 7.01 0.59
C VAL A 91 4.58 6.76 2.10
N GLY A 92 5.50 7.31 2.87
CA GLY A 92 5.48 7.22 4.32
C GLY A 92 4.31 8.01 4.91
N LEU A 93 4.32 9.32 4.75
CA LEU A 93 3.33 10.24 5.31
C LEU A 93 2.90 11.32 4.32
N GLY A 94 1.60 11.57 4.23
CA GLY A 94 1.06 12.61 3.35
C GLY A 94 1.29 12.29 1.88
N GLY A 95 2.21 12.98 1.23
CA GLY A 95 2.58 12.82 -0.16
C GLY A 95 3.47 13.97 -0.67
N GLU A 96 2.98 15.21 -0.60
CA GLU A 96 3.67 16.38 -1.17
C GLU A 96 5.09 16.57 -0.63
N LEU A 97 5.25 16.47 0.69
CA LEU A 97 6.52 16.68 1.39
C LEU A 97 7.19 15.36 1.79
N ASP A 98 6.68 14.23 1.31
CA ASP A 98 7.25 12.94 1.64
C ASP A 98 8.59 12.72 0.92
N SER A 99 9.56 12.09 1.59
CA SER A 99 10.89 11.82 1.04
C SER A 99 10.84 10.98 -0.24
N THR A 100 9.82 10.13 -0.39
CA THR A 100 9.64 9.33 -1.63
C THR A 100 9.20 10.18 -2.82
N ASN A 101 8.73 11.41 -2.58
CA ASN A 101 8.22 12.31 -3.62
C ASN A 101 9.33 13.15 -4.30
N VAL A 102 10.57 12.69 -4.27
CA VAL A 102 11.73 13.35 -4.93
C VAL A 102 11.78 13.15 -6.44
N ILE A 103 11.03 12.18 -6.96
CA ILE A 103 10.96 11.90 -8.41
C ILE A 103 10.16 12.98 -9.15
N ASP A 104 10.51 13.26 -10.41
CA ASP A 104 9.86 14.31 -11.20
C ASP A 104 8.40 13.98 -11.52
N THR A 105 8.18 12.91 -12.27
CA THR A 105 6.81 12.44 -12.62
C THR A 105 6.77 10.92 -12.48
N PRO A 106 5.83 10.38 -11.69
CA PRO A 106 5.66 8.94 -11.60
C PRO A 106 5.00 8.38 -12.87
N GLU A 107 5.29 7.12 -13.23
CA GLU A 107 4.58 6.39 -14.29
C GLU A 107 3.06 6.35 -14.03
N VAL A 108 2.69 6.20 -12.77
CA VAL A 108 1.33 6.33 -12.27
C VAL A 108 1.34 6.74 -10.81
N ALA A 109 0.61 7.80 -10.47
CA ALA A 109 0.35 8.16 -9.08
C ALA A 109 -0.85 7.36 -8.55
N VAL A 110 -0.64 6.57 -7.50
CA VAL A 110 -1.70 5.71 -6.94
C VAL A 110 -2.11 6.22 -5.57
N ILE A 111 -3.37 6.62 -5.42
CA ILE A 111 -3.92 7.11 -4.15
C ILE A 111 -4.90 6.09 -3.58
N CYS A 112 -4.52 5.52 -2.44
CA CYS A 112 -5.33 4.58 -1.69
C CYS A 112 -6.44 5.30 -0.89
N ASN A 113 -7.17 4.54 -0.06
CA ASN A 113 -8.25 5.07 0.74
C ASN A 113 -7.83 6.30 1.57
N ILE A 114 -8.72 7.29 1.62
CA ILE A 114 -8.57 8.50 2.45
C ILE A 114 -9.35 8.30 3.74
N GLY A 115 -8.72 8.63 4.84
CA GLY A 115 -9.32 8.59 6.15
C GLY A 115 -8.52 9.36 7.18
N TYR A 116 -9.11 9.56 8.34
CA TYR A 116 -8.48 10.27 9.44
C TYR A 116 -7.29 9.47 9.96
N ASP A 117 -6.11 9.99 9.76
CA ASP A 117 -4.83 9.50 10.30
C ASP A 117 -3.85 10.67 10.26
N HIS A 118 -2.97 10.76 11.26
CA HIS A 118 -1.98 11.84 11.38
C HIS A 118 -2.59 13.26 11.24
N THR A 119 -3.74 13.49 11.86
CA THR A 119 -4.49 14.73 11.73
C THR A 119 -3.75 15.97 12.24
N GLU A 120 -2.81 15.79 13.16
CA GLU A 120 -1.94 16.87 13.66
C GLU A 120 -1.00 17.40 12.58
N VAL A 121 -0.62 16.56 11.60
CA VAL A 121 0.30 16.93 10.52
C VAL A 121 -0.43 17.21 9.22
N LEU A 122 -1.41 16.37 8.85
CA LEU A 122 -2.08 16.42 7.55
C LEU A 122 -3.34 17.29 7.55
N GLY A 123 -3.81 17.70 8.74
CA GLY A 123 -5.03 18.47 8.92
C GLY A 123 -6.22 17.63 9.39
N ASP A 124 -7.24 18.33 9.83
CA ASP A 124 -8.40 17.82 10.56
C ASP A 124 -9.62 17.50 9.68
N THR A 125 -9.49 17.64 8.36
CA THR A 125 -10.54 17.27 7.40
C THR A 125 -10.02 16.31 6.35
N LEU A 126 -10.93 15.51 5.76
CA LEU A 126 -10.57 14.57 4.68
C LEU A 126 -10.02 15.28 3.45
N GLU A 127 -10.51 16.48 3.15
CA GLU A 127 -10.05 17.30 2.04
C GLU A 127 -8.60 17.78 2.24
N LYS A 128 -8.23 18.21 3.45
CA LYS A 128 -6.84 18.60 3.76
C LYS A 128 -5.89 17.41 3.65
N ILE A 129 -6.31 16.27 4.18
CA ILE A 129 -5.55 15.00 4.05
C ILE A 129 -5.41 14.61 2.57
N ALA A 130 -6.48 14.73 1.79
CA ALA A 130 -6.45 14.48 0.35
C ALA A 130 -5.52 15.44 -0.38
N GLN A 131 -5.50 16.72 -0.01
CA GLN A 131 -4.62 17.72 -0.60
C GLN A 131 -3.15 17.37 -0.40
N ALA A 132 -2.75 17.02 0.83
CA ALA A 132 -1.38 16.58 1.12
C ALA A 132 -1.00 15.34 0.29
N LYS A 133 -1.93 14.37 0.15
CA LYS A 133 -1.70 13.15 -0.66
C LYS A 133 -1.69 13.42 -2.16
N ALA A 134 -2.48 14.37 -2.64
CA ALA A 134 -2.50 14.77 -4.04
C ALA A 134 -1.16 15.33 -4.54
N GLY A 135 -0.28 15.76 -3.63
CA GLY A 135 1.06 16.25 -3.96
C GLY A 135 1.94 15.28 -4.74
N ILE A 136 1.66 13.97 -4.72
CA ILE A 136 2.35 12.98 -5.56
C ILE A 136 1.91 13.02 -7.04
N ILE A 137 0.80 13.71 -7.37
CA ILE A 137 0.34 13.89 -8.74
C ILE A 137 1.10 15.07 -9.33
N LYS A 138 2.04 14.78 -10.23
CA LYS A 138 2.95 15.75 -10.85
C LYS A 138 2.82 15.80 -12.38
N GLY A 139 1.83 15.11 -12.94
CA GLY A 139 1.60 14.93 -14.37
C GLY A 139 1.21 13.48 -14.68
N GLY A 140 1.13 13.12 -15.95
CA GLY A 140 0.83 11.75 -16.38
C GLY A 140 -0.56 11.27 -15.97
N ASP A 141 -0.62 10.14 -15.31
CA ASP A 141 -1.86 9.48 -14.90
C ASP A 141 -1.92 9.30 -13.38
N ALA A 142 -3.12 9.48 -12.81
CA ALA A 142 -3.39 9.22 -11.40
C ALA A 142 -4.55 8.24 -11.25
N VAL A 143 -4.38 7.20 -10.44
CA VAL A 143 -5.44 6.25 -10.10
C VAL A 143 -5.84 6.43 -8.65
N ILE A 144 -7.12 6.67 -8.39
CA ILE A 144 -7.63 6.90 -7.05
C ILE A 144 -8.59 5.81 -6.57
N TYR A 145 -8.50 5.52 -5.28
CA TYR A 145 -9.55 4.82 -4.54
C TYR A 145 -10.77 5.72 -4.48
N ARG A 146 -11.96 5.19 -4.79
CA ARG A 146 -13.20 5.97 -4.73
C ARG A 146 -13.51 6.43 -3.32
N CYS A 147 -13.85 7.69 -3.18
CA CYS A 147 -14.16 8.35 -1.91
C CYS A 147 -15.35 9.32 -2.08
N ALA A 148 -15.63 10.12 -1.07
CA ALA A 148 -16.69 11.14 -1.14
C ALA A 148 -16.37 12.18 -2.23
N ASP A 149 -17.39 12.73 -2.85
CA ASP A 149 -17.26 13.68 -3.98
C ASP A 149 -16.41 14.91 -3.61
N SER A 150 -16.50 15.42 -2.38
CA SER A 150 -15.67 16.54 -1.91
C SER A 150 -14.17 16.21 -1.93
N VAL A 151 -13.82 14.98 -1.56
CA VAL A 151 -12.44 14.47 -1.57
C VAL A 151 -11.97 14.20 -3.01
N GLU A 152 -12.82 13.60 -3.85
CA GLU A 152 -12.49 13.36 -5.26
C GLU A 152 -12.28 14.67 -6.03
N THR A 153 -13.01 15.74 -5.67
CA THR A 153 -12.84 17.09 -6.26
C THR A 153 -11.40 17.58 -6.05
N VAL A 154 -10.80 17.38 -4.88
CA VAL A 154 -9.40 17.76 -4.61
C VAL A 154 -8.44 17.07 -5.59
N PHE A 155 -8.62 15.78 -5.86
CA PHE A 155 -7.78 15.06 -6.82
C PHE A 155 -8.03 15.52 -8.26
N ALA A 156 -9.29 15.79 -8.63
CA ALA A 156 -9.63 16.29 -9.96
C ALA A 156 -9.02 17.68 -10.23
N GLU A 157 -9.08 18.57 -9.26
CA GLU A 157 -8.46 19.90 -9.34
C GLU A 157 -6.93 19.80 -9.45
N ARG A 158 -6.29 18.93 -8.65
CA ARG A 158 -4.85 18.69 -8.74
C ARG A 158 -4.46 18.12 -10.11
N CYS A 159 -5.17 17.11 -10.61
CA CYS A 159 -4.93 16.56 -11.94
C CYS A 159 -5.06 17.64 -13.01
N LYS A 160 -6.10 18.47 -12.96
CA LYS A 160 -6.27 19.59 -13.89
C LYS A 160 -5.10 20.58 -13.84
N ALA A 161 -4.64 20.94 -12.64
CA ALA A 161 -3.53 21.86 -12.44
C ALA A 161 -2.21 21.31 -12.96
N MET A 162 -2.00 20.00 -12.85
CA MET A 162 -0.76 19.33 -13.28
C MET A 162 -0.83 18.73 -14.69
N GLY A 163 -1.95 18.89 -15.40
CA GLY A 163 -2.14 18.27 -16.71
C GLY A 163 -2.20 16.74 -16.67
N ALA A 164 -2.59 16.17 -15.53
CA ALA A 164 -2.69 14.73 -15.32
C ALA A 164 -4.09 14.20 -15.66
N THR A 165 -4.19 12.93 -16.03
CA THR A 165 -5.46 12.22 -16.24
C THR A 165 -5.87 11.50 -14.95
N LEU A 166 -7.11 11.71 -14.51
CA LEU A 166 -7.67 11.06 -13.33
C LEU A 166 -8.44 9.80 -13.69
N HIS A 167 -8.05 8.67 -13.12
CA HIS A 167 -8.74 7.39 -13.22
C HIS A 167 -9.30 7.00 -11.85
N ARG A 168 -10.49 6.40 -11.85
CA ARG A 168 -11.16 5.90 -10.63
C ARG A 168 -11.16 4.39 -10.64
N ALA A 169 -10.78 3.78 -9.53
CA ALA A 169 -10.89 2.34 -9.36
C ALA A 169 -12.35 1.87 -9.52
N ASP A 170 -12.56 0.78 -10.26
CA ASP A 170 -13.89 0.22 -10.53
C ASP A 170 -14.41 -0.56 -9.31
N PHE A 171 -15.11 0.13 -8.42
CA PHE A 171 -15.77 -0.52 -7.28
C PHE A 171 -17.16 -1.06 -7.61
N ASP A 172 -17.81 -0.53 -8.64
CA ASP A 172 -19.16 -0.96 -9.06
C ASP A 172 -19.09 -2.33 -9.74
N GLY A 173 -17.97 -2.62 -10.41
CA GLY A 173 -17.69 -3.92 -11.01
C GLY A 173 -17.20 -5.00 -10.03
N LEU A 174 -16.96 -4.65 -8.74
CA LEU A 174 -16.46 -5.60 -7.75
C LEU A 174 -17.58 -6.55 -7.27
N ARG A 175 -17.33 -7.85 -7.39
CA ARG A 175 -18.21 -8.90 -6.89
C ARG A 175 -17.40 -10.01 -6.26
N LEU A 176 -17.51 -10.18 -4.95
CA LEU A 176 -16.96 -11.35 -4.25
C LEU A 176 -17.73 -12.61 -4.64
N LEU A 177 -17.05 -13.62 -5.15
CA LEU A 177 -17.61 -14.91 -5.54
C LEU A 177 -17.41 -15.96 -4.45
N HIS A 178 -16.21 -16.00 -3.87
CA HIS A 178 -15.83 -16.94 -2.81
C HIS A 178 -14.82 -16.30 -1.87
N SER A 179 -14.88 -16.68 -0.60
CA SER A 179 -13.92 -16.25 0.43
C SER A 179 -13.68 -17.38 1.42
N SER A 180 -12.42 -17.66 1.71
CA SER A 180 -11.99 -18.63 2.72
C SER A 180 -10.63 -18.20 3.28
N PHE A 181 -10.10 -18.95 4.25
CA PHE A 181 -8.74 -18.69 4.74
C PHE A 181 -7.62 -19.02 3.73
N GLU A 182 -7.93 -19.66 2.62
CA GLU A 182 -7.02 -19.91 1.51
C GLU A 182 -6.96 -18.73 0.53
N GLY A 183 -7.89 -17.78 0.63
CA GLY A 183 -7.97 -16.61 -0.23
C GLY A 183 -9.38 -16.25 -0.67
N GLN A 184 -9.45 -15.33 -1.60
CA GLN A 184 -10.69 -14.78 -2.15
C GLN A 184 -10.71 -14.95 -3.67
N VAL A 185 -11.91 -15.20 -4.22
CA VAL A 185 -12.16 -15.18 -5.67
C VAL A 185 -13.22 -14.11 -5.95
N PHE A 186 -12.95 -13.24 -6.91
CA PHE A 186 -13.81 -12.09 -7.20
C PHE A 186 -13.82 -11.70 -8.67
N ASP A 187 -14.86 -11.00 -9.07
CA ASP A 187 -14.94 -10.28 -10.35
C ASP A 187 -14.62 -8.80 -10.13
N CYS A 188 -14.05 -8.14 -11.16
CA CYS A 188 -13.90 -6.70 -11.23
C CYS A 188 -14.09 -6.26 -12.68
N GLY A 189 -15.18 -5.58 -12.98
CA GLY A 189 -15.57 -5.22 -14.34
C GLY A 189 -15.62 -6.43 -15.27
N GLU A 190 -14.88 -6.36 -16.38
CA GLU A 190 -14.79 -7.44 -17.36
C GLU A 190 -13.92 -8.63 -16.88
N ARG A 191 -13.06 -8.43 -15.90
CA ARG A 191 -12.21 -9.48 -15.36
C ARG A 191 -12.98 -10.37 -14.41
N LYS A 192 -13.06 -11.66 -14.74
CA LYS A 192 -13.83 -12.66 -13.98
C LYS A 192 -12.93 -13.63 -13.24
N ALA A 193 -13.38 -14.06 -12.06
CA ALA A 193 -12.73 -15.08 -11.24
C ALA A 193 -11.24 -14.78 -10.99
N LEU A 194 -10.92 -13.56 -10.58
CA LEU A 194 -9.60 -13.19 -10.09
C LEU A 194 -9.37 -13.81 -8.72
N GLU A 195 -8.18 -14.34 -8.49
CA GLU A 195 -7.78 -14.96 -7.23
C GLU A 195 -6.86 -14.00 -6.44
N LEU A 196 -7.12 -13.84 -5.15
CA LEU A 196 -6.33 -12.99 -4.25
C LEU A 196 -6.15 -13.69 -2.89
N PRO A 197 -4.92 -14.00 -2.44
CA PRO A 197 -4.68 -14.64 -1.15
C PRO A 197 -4.86 -13.68 0.05
N LEU A 198 -4.80 -12.36 -0.16
CA LEU A 198 -5.02 -11.39 0.90
C LEU A 198 -6.49 -11.36 1.30
N LEU A 199 -6.76 -11.47 2.60
CA LEU A 199 -8.10 -11.67 3.13
C LEU A 199 -8.81 -10.34 3.46
N GLY A 200 -10.13 -10.35 3.33
CA GLY A 200 -11.02 -9.24 3.69
C GLY A 200 -11.46 -8.39 2.50
N ARG A 201 -12.70 -7.92 2.59
CA ARG A 201 -13.36 -7.16 1.50
C ARG A 201 -12.63 -5.87 1.13
N HIS A 202 -11.91 -5.25 2.07
CA HIS A 202 -11.09 -4.07 1.81
C HIS A 202 -9.91 -4.37 0.86
N GLN A 203 -9.41 -5.62 0.85
CA GLN A 203 -8.34 -6.02 -0.08
C GLN A 203 -8.84 -6.12 -1.53
N LEU A 204 -10.12 -6.45 -1.74
CA LEU A 204 -10.72 -6.41 -3.09
C LEU A 204 -10.75 -4.98 -3.65
N LYS A 205 -11.04 -3.99 -2.81
CA LYS A 205 -10.98 -2.58 -3.20
C LYS A 205 -9.54 -2.13 -3.48
N ASN A 206 -8.57 -2.59 -2.69
CA ASN A 206 -7.16 -2.36 -2.97
C ASN A 206 -6.74 -3.02 -4.30
N ALA A 207 -7.22 -4.23 -4.57
CA ALA A 207 -7.00 -4.91 -5.85
C ALA A 207 -7.61 -4.14 -7.03
N ALA A 208 -8.81 -3.57 -6.89
CA ALA A 208 -9.40 -2.74 -7.95
C ALA A 208 -8.54 -1.50 -8.27
N VAL A 209 -7.89 -0.90 -7.26
CA VAL A 209 -6.91 0.18 -7.49
C VAL A 209 -5.70 -0.33 -8.27
N VAL A 210 -5.19 -1.52 -7.92
CA VAL A 210 -4.07 -2.16 -8.66
C VAL A 210 -4.47 -2.44 -10.10
N LEU A 211 -5.66 -2.99 -10.34
CA LEU A 211 -6.16 -3.23 -11.70
C LEU A 211 -6.18 -1.95 -12.53
N GLY A 212 -6.69 -0.85 -11.95
CA GLY A 212 -6.65 0.47 -12.59
C GLY A 212 -5.24 0.96 -12.88
N ALA A 213 -4.30 0.76 -11.95
CA ALA A 213 -2.90 1.12 -12.16
C ALA A 213 -2.24 0.29 -13.27
N VAL A 214 -2.53 -1.02 -13.34
CA VAL A 214 -2.03 -1.90 -14.40
C VAL A 214 -2.61 -1.52 -15.76
N ASP A 215 -3.89 -1.14 -15.84
CA ASP A 215 -4.51 -0.66 -17.08
C ASP A 215 -3.83 0.62 -17.58
N VAL A 216 -3.52 1.54 -16.69
CA VAL A 216 -2.77 2.77 -17.00
C VAL A 216 -1.36 2.44 -17.48
N LEU A 217 -0.62 1.61 -16.75
CA LEU A 217 0.72 1.19 -17.14
C LEU A 217 0.72 0.52 -18.52
N THR A 218 -0.26 -0.37 -18.78
CA THR A 218 -0.38 -1.04 -20.07
C THR A 218 -0.66 -0.05 -21.21
N LYS A 219 -1.53 0.93 -20.98
CA LYS A 219 -1.82 2.02 -21.92
C LYS A 219 -0.55 2.87 -22.20
N ASN A 220 0.29 3.05 -21.19
CA ASN A 220 1.54 3.81 -21.28
C ASN A 220 2.72 2.99 -21.86
N GLY A 221 2.48 1.77 -22.34
CA GLY A 221 3.47 0.95 -23.06
C GLY A 221 4.14 -0.15 -22.25
N TRP A 222 3.78 -0.32 -20.96
CA TRP A 222 4.25 -1.45 -20.17
C TRP A 222 3.53 -2.73 -20.61
N HIS A 223 4.26 -3.78 -20.92
CA HIS A 223 3.69 -5.04 -21.42
C HIS A 223 3.30 -5.95 -20.26
N ILE A 224 2.03 -5.91 -19.87
CA ILE A 224 1.46 -6.75 -18.79
C ILE A 224 0.25 -7.49 -19.37
N SER A 225 0.41 -8.78 -19.64
CA SER A 225 -0.69 -9.61 -20.14
C SER A 225 -1.69 -9.93 -19.02
N GLU A 226 -2.93 -10.25 -19.40
CA GLU A 226 -3.96 -10.68 -18.45
C GLU A 226 -3.52 -11.90 -17.63
N GLN A 227 -2.79 -12.85 -18.25
CA GLN A 227 -2.25 -14.02 -17.55
C GLN A 227 -1.21 -13.64 -16.51
N GLN A 228 -0.32 -12.70 -16.79
CA GLN A 228 0.69 -12.20 -15.86
C GLN A 228 0.06 -11.45 -14.70
N LEU A 229 -0.94 -10.61 -14.98
CA LEU A 229 -1.73 -9.93 -13.96
C LEU A 229 -2.36 -10.93 -12.99
N ARG A 230 -3.05 -11.95 -13.50
CA ARG A 230 -3.67 -13.01 -12.69
C ARG A 230 -2.64 -13.77 -11.86
N THR A 231 -1.52 -14.14 -12.47
CA THR A 231 -0.43 -14.82 -11.80
C THR A 231 0.13 -13.98 -10.66
N GLY A 232 0.37 -12.70 -10.90
CA GLY A 232 0.88 -11.78 -9.89
C GLY A 232 -0.10 -11.55 -8.73
N LEU A 233 -1.38 -11.35 -9.01
CA LEU A 233 -2.40 -11.20 -7.94
C LEU A 233 -2.51 -12.46 -7.09
N LYS A 234 -2.49 -13.65 -7.71
CA LYS A 234 -2.56 -14.92 -7.00
C LYS A 234 -1.31 -15.23 -6.17
N ALA A 235 -0.16 -14.71 -6.57
CA ALA A 235 1.12 -14.96 -5.92
C ALA A 235 1.49 -13.96 -4.83
N VAL A 236 0.70 -12.91 -4.61
CA VAL A 236 1.05 -11.86 -3.64
C VAL A 236 1.13 -12.41 -2.21
N ILE A 237 2.21 -12.04 -1.53
CA ILE A 237 2.41 -12.30 -0.10
C ILE A 237 2.58 -10.95 0.58
N TRP A 238 1.80 -10.69 1.63
CA TRP A 238 1.91 -9.47 2.41
C TRP A 238 1.61 -9.75 3.88
N PRO A 239 2.62 -10.00 4.71
CA PRO A 239 2.46 -10.38 6.11
C PRO A 239 1.74 -9.33 6.97
N GLY A 240 1.15 -9.78 8.08
CA GLY A 240 0.56 -8.91 9.09
C GLY A 240 -0.71 -8.15 8.65
N ARG A 241 -1.45 -8.66 7.67
CA ARG A 241 -2.73 -8.09 7.22
C ARG A 241 -3.82 -9.14 7.25
N PHE A 242 -4.46 -9.31 8.41
CA PHE A 242 -5.40 -10.39 8.74
C PHE A 242 -4.82 -11.75 8.33
N GLU A 243 -3.58 -11.97 8.71
CA GLU A 243 -2.81 -13.14 8.31
C GLU A 243 -3.08 -14.32 9.22
N LEU A 244 -3.49 -15.44 8.64
CA LEU A 244 -3.69 -16.69 9.36
C LEU A 244 -2.34 -17.39 9.55
N LEU A 245 -1.79 -17.32 10.77
CA LEU A 245 -0.53 -18.00 11.10
C LEU A 245 -0.74 -19.49 11.47
N ARG A 246 -1.91 -19.86 12.00
CA ARG A 246 -2.21 -21.22 12.42
C ARG A 246 -3.72 -21.50 12.34
N LYS A 247 -4.08 -22.70 11.89
CA LYS A 247 -5.48 -23.13 11.71
C LYS A 247 -6.11 -23.76 12.95
N ALA A 248 -5.31 -24.39 13.82
CA ALA A 248 -5.84 -25.09 15.01
C ALA A 248 -4.90 -24.96 16.23
N PRO A 249 -5.25 -24.21 17.27
CA PRO A 249 -6.33 -23.22 17.25
C PRO A 249 -6.05 -22.11 16.23
N VAL A 250 -7.11 -21.46 15.75
CA VAL A 250 -6.95 -20.34 14.82
C VAL A 250 -6.14 -19.23 15.48
N PHE A 251 -5.08 -18.79 14.81
CA PHE A 251 -4.24 -17.68 15.25
C PHE A 251 -4.02 -16.72 14.09
N ILE A 252 -4.48 -15.47 14.27
CA ILE A 252 -4.43 -14.42 13.24
C ILE A 252 -3.65 -13.23 13.77
N VAL A 253 -2.88 -12.60 12.89
CA VAL A 253 -2.15 -11.35 13.15
C VAL A 253 -2.64 -10.27 12.20
N ASP A 254 -2.87 -9.07 12.74
CA ASP A 254 -3.21 -7.88 11.97
C ASP A 254 -2.48 -6.64 12.51
N GLY A 255 -1.84 -5.88 11.64
CA GLY A 255 -1.11 -4.65 11.96
C GLY A 255 -1.99 -3.38 11.95
N GLY A 256 -3.30 -3.52 12.00
CA GLY A 256 -4.23 -2.39 12.06
C GLY A 256 -4.07 -1.58 13.35
N HIS A 257 -3.85 -0.26 13.20
CA HIS A 257 -3.57 0.64 14.32
C HIS A 257 -4.30 1.99 14.22
N ASN A 258 -5.27 2.11 13.32
CA ASN A 258 -6.15 3.28 13.23
C ASN A 258 -7.62 2.84 13.14
N PRO A 259 -8.60 3.75 13.36
CA PRO A 259 -10.01 3.39 13.42
C PRO A 259 -10.51 2.61 12.20
N GLN A 260 -10.12 3.02 11.01
CA GLN A 260 -10.53 2.34 9.76
C GLN A 260 -9.98 0.92 9.65
N CYS A 261 -8.75 0.69 10.09
CA CYS A 261 -8.15 -0.64 10.11
C CYS A 261 -8.87 -1.56 11.10
N ILE A 262 -9.23 -1.04 12.28
CA ILE A 262 -9.97 -1.81 13.29
C ILE A 262 -11.39 -2.12 12.81
N GLU A 263 -12.06 -1.18 12.15
CA GLU A 263 -13.37 -1.45 11.53
C GLU A 263 -13.27 -2.56 10.46
N ALA A 264 -12.21 -2.53 9.64
CA ALA A 264 -11.95 -3.59 8.66
C ALA A 264 -11.67 -4.93 9.34
N LEU A 265 -10.87 -4.93 10.42
CA LEU A 265 -10.59 -6.12 11.23
C LEU A 265 -11.87 -6.70 11.83
N ALA A 266 -12.74 -5.87 12.42
CA ALA A 266 -14.02 -6.31 12.97
C ALA A 266 -14.89 -6.98 11.91
N LYS A 267 -14.99 -6.40 10.70
CA LYS A 267 -15.69 -6.99 9.57
C LYS A 267 -15.08 -8.32 9.13
N ASN A 268 -13.75 -8.40 9.08
CA ASN A 268 -13.07 -9.64 8.74
C ASN A 268 -13.34 -10.74 9.78
N ILE A 269 -13.29 -10.41 11.07
CA ILE A 269 -13.63 -11.37 12.14
C ILE A 269 -15.06 -11.88 11.97
N ALA A 270 -16.01 -11.00 11.70
CA ALA A 270 -17.40 -11.41 11.47
C ALA A 270 -17.56 -12.28 10.22
N ASP A 271 -16.83 -11.99 9.14
CA ASP A 271 -16.92 -12.74 7.88
C ASP A 271 -16.25 -14.13 7.98
N TYR A 272 -15.09 -14.25 8.67
CA TYR A 272 -14.25 -15.46 8.66
C TYR A 272 -14.39 -16.33 9.93
N LEU A 273 -14.87 -15.76 11.04
CA LEU A 273 -14.97 -16.42 12.35
C LEU A 273 -16.36 -16.20 12.98
N PRO A 274 -17.45 -16.45 12.23
CA PRO A 274 -18.79 -16.24 12.76
C PRO A 274 -19.00 -17.13 13.98
N ASP A 275 -19.58 -16.56 15.03
CA ASP A 275 -19.96 -17.26 16.27
C ASP A 275 -18.81 -17.95 17.05
N MET A 276 -17.56 -17.68 16.70
CA MET A 276 -16.42 -18.20 17.43
C MET A 276 -16.05 -17.29 18.60
N PRO A 277 -15.71 -17.83 19.78
CA PRO A 277 -15.15 -17.05 20.87
C PRO A 277 -13.76 -16.53 20.48
N ILE A 278 -13.55 -15.22 20.64
CA ILE A 278 -12.31 -14.54 20.26
C ILE A 278 -11.58 -14.08 21.53
N THR A 279 -10.29 -14.37 21.59
CA THR A 279 -9.38 -13.74 22.54
C THR A 279 -8.48 -12.78 21.77
N GLY A 280 -8.58 -11.48 22.05
CA GLY A 280 -7.75 -10.45 21.43
C GLY A 280 -6.59 -10.06 22.33
N LEU A 281 -5.39 -9.99 21.75
CA LEU A 281 -4.23 -9.33 22.34
C LEU A 281 -3.91 -8.13 21.45
N THR A 282 -3.92 -6.92 22.03
CA THR A 282 -3.61 -5.69 21.28
C THR A 282 -2.49 -4.91 21.96
N GLY A 283 -1.63 -4.32 21.15
CA GLY A 283 -0.63 -3.36 21.56
C GLY A 283 -0.67 -2.17 20.62
N VAL A 284 -0.73 -0.96 21.16
CA VAL A 284 -0.73 0.27 20.40
C VAL A 284 0.22 1.29 21.03
N MET A 285 0.80 2.16 20.21
CA MET A 285 1.61 3.27 20.68
C MET A 285 0.75 4.30 21.43
N ALA A 286 1.34 5.00 22.40
CA ALA A 286 0.63 5.95 23.25
C ALA A 286 0.06 7.18 22.52
N ASP A 287 0.60 7.49 21.34
CA ASP A 287 0.14 8.56 20.44
C ASP A 287 -1.13 8.19 19.65
N LYS A 288 -1.60 6.95 19.71
CA LYS A 288 -2.81 6.50 19.02
C LYS A 288 -4.05 6.64 19.89
N ASP A 289 -5.18 6.85 19.25
CA ASP A 289 -6.49 6.86 19.92
C ASP A 289 -6.90 5.43 20.33
N TYR A 290 -6.26 4.94 21.39
CA TYR A 290 -6.50 3.57 21.90
C TYR A 290 -7.94 3.39 22.39
N ALA A 291 -8.60 4.44 22.88
CA ALA A 291 -9.98 4.36 23.32
C ALA A 291 -10.93 4.06 22.15
N CYS A 292 -10.75 4.77 21.03
CA CYS A 292 -11.47 4.48 19.79
C CYS A 292 -11.18 3.07 19.27
N LEU A 293 -9.91 2.64 19.29
CA LEU A 293 -9.50 1.31 18.84
C LEU A 293 -10.15 0.20 19.66
N LEU A 294 -10.21 0.33 20.98
CA LEU A 294 -10.85 -0.66 21.86
C LEU A 294 -12.37 -0.68 21.70
N TYR A 295 -13.00 0.49 21.52
CA TYR A 295 -14.45 0.59 21.36
C TYR A 295 -14.96 -0.01 20.05
N THR A 296 -14.20 0.17 18.97
CA THR A 296 -14.54 -0.37 17.64
C THR A 296 -14.05 -1.80 17.44
N SER A 297 -13.16 -2.30 18.31
CA SER A 297 -12.74 -3.69 18.30
C SER A 297 -13.95 -4.61 18.62
N PRO A 298 -14.08 -5.79 17.99
CA PRO A 298 -15.10 -6.76 18.35
C PRO A 298 -14.87 -7.22 19.78
N SER A 299 -15.55 -6.55 20.72
CA SER A 299 -15.50 -6.94 22.12
C SER A 299 -16.25 -8.24 22.31
N PRO A 300 -15.73 -9.24 23.01
CA PRO A 300 -16.52 -10.38 23.45
C PRO A 300 -17.62 -9.84 24.36
N ARG A 301 -18.87 -10.12 23.99
CA ARG A 301 -20.02 -9.92 24.87
C ARG A 301 -20.03 -10.99 25.97
#